data_2579a67ae897873df491b06dcd22e15c
#
_entry.id   2579a67ae897873df491b06dcd22e15c
#
_cell.length_a   1.000
_cell.length_b   1.000
_cell.length_c   1.000
_cell.angle_alpha   90.00
_cell.angle_beta   90.00
_cell.angle_gamma   90.00
#
_symmetry.space_group_name_H-M   'P 1'
#
loop_
_entity.id
_entity.type
_entity.pdbx_description
1 polymer ?
#
loop_
_entity_poly.entity_id
_entity_poly.type
_entity_poly.pdbx_seq_one_letter_code
_entity_poly.pdbx_strand_id
1 'polypeptide(L)'
;MIQAETGGDLFRIETVEPYTDDYDTLLEIAQTEQQEGARPQIAGQVEDWDSYNVIFVGYPNWWSDAPMAVYTFLESYDFTGKTLIPFNTSASGGFGRSLTGVAESAAGAEILDGFTVTGDSVESAGSDVSAWISRLGL
;
A
#
# COMPACT_ATOMS: atom_id res chain seq x y z
N MET A 1 3.03 9.10 -10.70
CA MET A 1 2.55 10.39 -10.13
C MET A 1 3.29 10.75 -8.84
N ILE A 2 3.21 9.94 -7.81
CA ILE A 2 3.87 10.24 -6.53
C ILE A 2 5.38 10.36 -6.68
N GLN A 3 6.01 9.44 -7.40
CA GLN A 3 7.46 9.49 -7.64
C GLN A 3 7.87 10.77 -8.36
N ALA A 4 7.09 11.23 -9.34
CA ALA A 4 7.37 12.46 -10.05
C ALA A 4 7.32 13.69 -9.15
N GLU A 5 6.44 13.70 -8.15
CA GLU A 5 6.30 14.79 -7.18
C GLU A 5 7.35 14.76 -6.08
N THR A 6 7.85 13.59 -5.71
CA THR A 6 8.72 13.41 -4.54
C THR A 6 10.17 13.10 -4.89
N GLY A 7 10.43 12.58 -6.09
CA GLY A 7 11.76 12.10 -6.47
C GLY A 7 12.18 10.81 -5.76
N GLY A 8 11.23 10.13 -5.13
CA GLY A 8 11.51 8.93 -4.34
C GLY A 8 11.88 7.71 -5.17
N ASP A 9 12.41 6.71 -4.48
CA ASP A 9 12.71 5.41 -5.08
C ASP A 9 11.47 4.51 -5.06
N LEU A 10 11.32 3.68 -6.08
CA LEU A 10 10.21 2.74 -6.18
C LEU A 10 10.66 1.34 -5.76
N PHE A 11 9.82 0.71 -4.94
CA PHE A 11 9.91 -0.72 -4.66
C PHE A 11 8.56 -1.35 -4.93
N ARG A 12 8.54 -2.37 -5.78
CA ARG A 12 7.31 -3.09 -6.09
C ARG A 12 7.18 -4.29 -5.16
N ILE A 13 6.05 -4.37 -4.46
CA ILE A 13 5.74 -5.53 -3.62
C ILE A 13 5.27 -6.66 -4.53
N GLU A 14 6.08 -7.69 -4.66
CA GLU A 14 5.75 -8.88 -5.43
C GLU A 14 5.84 -10.11 -4.54
N THR A 15 4.90 -11.03 -4.70
CA THR A 15 4.95 -12.30 -4.00
C THR A 15 5.90 -13.26 -4.71
N VAL A 16 6.56 -14.14 -3.94
CA VAL A 16 7.43 -15.18 -4.51
C VAL A 16 6.65 -16.06 -5.48
N GLU A 17 5.41 -16.42 -5.10
CA GLU A 17 4.49 -17.13 -5.99
C GLU A 17 3.53 -16.12 -6.61
N PRO A 18 3.57 -15.90 -7.94
CA PRO A 18 2.70 -14.93 -8.59
C PRO A 18 1.22 -15.30 -8.43
N TYR A 19 0.37 -14.28 -8.33
CA TYR A 19 -1.06 -14.48 -8.37
C TYR A 19 -1.51 -14.87 -9.79
N THR A 20 -2.65 -15.57 -9.86
CA THR A 20 -3.28 -15.93 -11.13
C THR A 20 -3.75 -14.71 -11.91
N ASP A 21 -3.78 -14.83 -13.25
CA ASP A 21 -4.37 -13.83 -14.14
C ASP A 21 -5.89 -13.98 -14.26
N ASP A 22 -6.46 -15.11 -13.78
CA ASP A 22 -7.88 -15.33 -13.81
C ASP A 22 -8.58 -14.55 -12.68
N TYR A 23 -9.41 -13.57 -13.07
CA TYR A 23 -10.01 -12.63 -12.13
C TYR A 23 -10.88 -13.32 -11.06
N ASP A 24 -11.72 -14.25 -11.46
CA ASP A 24 -12.62 -14.94 -10.52
C ASP A 24 -11.83 -15.80 -9.52
N THR A 25 -10.81 -16.49 -10.00
CA THR A 25 -9.91 -17.28 -9.14
C THR A 25 -9.12 -16.36 -8.19
N LEU A 26 -8.67 -15.21 -8.68
CA LEU A 26 -7.97 -14.23 -7.84
C LEU A 26 -8.85 -13.73 -6.70
N LEU A 27 -10.12 -13.44 -6.97
CA LEU A 27 -11.06 -13.02 -5.93
C LEU A 27 -11.19 -14.07 -4.82
N GLU A 28 -11.29 -15.35 -5.18
CA GLU A 28 -11.38 -16.45 -4.21
C GLU A 28 -10.10 -16.59 -3.39
N ILE A 29 -8.94 -16.52 -4.03
CA ILE A 29 -7.64 -16.61 -3.37
C ILE A 29 -7.47 -15.43 -2.39
N ALA A 30 -7.79 -14.23 -2.83
CA ALA A 30 -7.66 -13.03 -1.99
C ALA A 30 -8.55 -13.10 -0.76
N GLN A 31 -9.79 -13.57 -0.91
CA GLN A 31 -10.71 -13.73 0.20
C GLN A 31 -10.22 -14.80 1.20
N THR A 32 -9.73 -15.93 0.69
CA THR A 32 -9.20 -17.01 1.52
C THR A 32 -7.97 -16.53 2.31
N GLU A 33 -7.04 -15.83 1.66
CA GLU A 33 -5.88 -15.26 2.33
C GLU A 33 -6.30 -14.30 3.45
N GLN A 34 -7.28 -13.46 3.20
CA GLN A 34 -7.79 -12.52 4.19
C GLN A 34 -8.41 -13.25 5.39
N GLN A 35 -9.24 -14.27 5.14
CA GLN A 35 -9.90 -15.03 6.19
C GLN A 35 -8.89 -15.80 7.06
N GLU A 36 -7.82 -16.27 6.47
CA GLU A 36 -6.76 -17.02 7.16
C GLU A 36 -5.70 -16.12 7.79
N GLY A 37 -5.75 -14.82 7.54
CA GLY A 37 -4.68 -13.90 7.97
C GLY A 37 -3.34 -14.26 7.33
N ALA A 38 -3.34 -14.70 6.07
CA ALA A 38 -2.15 -15.15 5.38
C ALA A 38 -1.09 -14.07 5.28
N ARG A 39 0.18 -14.48 5.23
CA ARG A 39 1.31 -13.59 5.00
C ARG A 39 2.15 -14.13 3.84
N PRO A 40 1.70 -13.91 2.58
CA PRO A 40 2.44 -14.38 1.41
C PRO A 40 3.88 -13.87 1.43
N GLN A 41 4.82 -14.74 1.09
CA GLN A 41 6.24 -14.37 1.06
C GLN A 41 6.51 -13.38 -0.06
N ILE A 42 7.24 -12.31 0.27
CA ILE A 42 7.60 -11.23 -0.65
C ILE A 42 8.95 -11.54 -1.31
N ALA A 43 9.02 -11.32 -2.63
CA ALA A 43 10.26 -11.41 -3.38
C ALA A 43 11.07 -10.12 -3.25
N GLY A 44 12.38 -10.26 -3.05
CA GLY A 44 13.28 -9.11 -2.94
C GLY A 44 13.21 -8.40 -1.60
N GLN A 45 14.03 -7.38 -1.45
CA GLN A 45 14.14 -6.57 -0.23
C GLN A 45 14.41 -5.12 -0.59
N VAL A 46 13.96 -4.21 0.25
CA VAL A 46 14.36 -2.81 0.16
C VAL A 46 15.78 -2.69 0.72
N GLU A 47 16.70 -2.24 -0.12
CA GLU A 47 18.08 -1.97 0.31
C GLU A 47 18.13 -0.61 1.00
N ASP A 48 19.04 -0.45 1.96
CA ASP A 48 19.24 0.80 2.70
C ASP A 48 17.95 1.31 3.38
N TRP A 49 17.16 0.39 3.92
CA TRP A 49 15.88 0.73 4.57
C TRP A 49 16.02 1.86 5.58
N ASP A 50 17.07 1.85 6.37
CA ASP A 50 17.29 2.86 7.42
C ASP A 50 17.51 4.27 6.88
N SER A 51 17.88 4.41 5.60
CA SER A 51 18.08 5.71 4.97
C SER A 51 16.77 6.40 4.60
N TYR A 52 15.64 5.69 4.57
CA TYR A 52 14.34 6.24 4.21
C TYR A 52 13.58 6.68 5.46
N ASN A 53 13.09 7.91 5.46
CA ASN A 53 12.31 8.46 6.57
C ASN A 53 10.81 8.55 6.25
N VAL A 54 10.47 8.68 4.98
CA VAL A 54 9.09 8.81 4.50
C VAL A 54 8.81 7.69 3.51
N ILE A 55 7.78 6.91 3.80
CA ILE A 55 7.37 5.77 2.98
C ILE A 55 5.93 5.96 2.53
N PHE A 56 5.71 6.00 1.21
CA PHE A 56 4.38 5.89 0.62
C PHE A 56 4.11 4.41 0.35
N VAL A 57 2.99 3.90 0.86
CA VAL A 57 2.57 2.53 0.60
C VAL A 57 1.28 2.54 -0.21
N GLY A 58 1.31 1.91 -1.39
CA GLY A 58 0.18 1.87 -2.30
C GLY A 58 -0.33 0.46 -2.52
N TYR A 59 -1.65 0.32 -2.60
CA TYR A 59 -2.28 -0.98 -2.79
C TYR A 59 -3.70 -0.85 -3.34
N PRO A 60 -4.20 -1.89 -4.03
CA PRO A 60 -5.62 -1.93 -4.39
C PRO A 60 -6.47 -2.33 -3.19
N ASN A 61 -7.74 -1.92 -3.21
CA ASN A 61 -8.71 -2.41 -2.24
C ASN A 61 -9.15 -3.83 -2.66
N TRP A 62 -8.84 -4.81 -1.82
CA TRP A 62 -9.25 -6.20 -2.01
C TRP A 62 -10.14 -6.62 -0.83
N TRP A 63 -11.43 -6.85 -1.12
CA TRP A 63 -12.40 -7.26 -0.08
C TRP A 63 -12.44 -6.29 1.11
N SER A 64 -12.47 -5.00 0.81
CA SER A 64 -12.51 -3.90 1.80
C SER A 64 -11.26 -3.82 2.69
N ASP A 65 -10.13 -4.29 2.19
CA ASP A 65 -8.86 -4.30 2.92
C ASP A 65 -7.68 -4.18 1.94
N ALA A 66 -6.47 -4.10 2.47
CA ALA A 66 -5.26 -4.24 1.68
C ALA A 66 -5.01 -5.71 1.35
N PRO A 67 -4.36 -6.01 0.22
CA PRO A 67 -3.86 -7.37 -0.02
C PRO A 67 -2.96 -7.84 1.12
N MET A 68 -3.03 -9.12 1.47
CA MET A 68 -2.26 -9.64 2.60
C MET A 68 -0.74 -9.53 2.41
N ALA A 69 -0.26 -9.49 1.15
CA ALA A 69 1.15 -9.23 0.84
C ALA A 69 1.63 -7.86 1.34
N VAL A 70 0.75 -6.86 1.38
CA VAL A 70 1.08 -5.54 1.93
C VAL A 70 1.39 -5.66 3.42
N TYR A 71 0.62 -6.45 4.16
CA TYR A 71 0.88 -6.67 5.58
C TYR A 71 2.17 -7.45 5.81
N THR A 72 2.48 -8.42 4.94
CA THR A 72 3.80 -9.09 4.96
C THR A 72 4.92 -8.06 4.87
N PHE A 73 4.82 -7.14 3.92
CA PHE A 73 5.81 -6.08 3.73
C PHE A 73 5.95 -5.20 4.96
N LEU A 74 4.83 -4.70 5.48
CA LEU A 74 4.84 -3.79 6.63
C LEU A 74 5.42 -4.46 7.89
N GLU A 75 5.16 -5.75 8.07
CA GLU A 75 5.67 -6.52 9.21
C GLU A 75 7.13 -6.94 9.05
N SER A 76 7.68 -6.83 7.83
CA SER A 76 9.06 -7.24 7.53
C SER A 76 10.11 -6.18 7.83
N TYR A 77 9.71 -4.94 8.08
CA TYR A 77 10.63 -3.82 8.30
C TYR A 77 10.29 -3.07 9.58
N ASP A 78 11.29 -2.43 10.16
CA ASP A 78 11.11 -1.58 11.35
C ASP A 78 10.70 -0.16 10.90
N PHE A 79 9.48 0.23 11.22
CA PHE A 79 8.92 1.54 10.90
C PHE A 79 9.08 2.57 12.03
N THR A 80 9.72 2.21 13.13
CA THR A 80 9.87 3.12 14.27
C THR A 80 10.55 4.42 13.84
N GLY A 81 9.90 5.54 14.14
CA GLY A 81 10.41 6.87 13.80
C GLY A 81 10.24 7.28 12.34
N LYS A 82 9.62 6.43 11.52
CA LYS A 82 9.36 6.73 10.11
C LYS A 82 7.95 7.28 9.92
N THR A 83 7.74 8.00 8.83
CA THR A 83 6.44 8.49 8.41
C THR A 83 5.89 7.58 7.32
N LEU A 84 4.67 7.10 7.48
CA LEU A 84 4.00 6.21 6.52
C LEU A 84 2.76 6.90 5.97
N ILE A 85 2.62 6.90 4.64
CA ILE A 85 1.53 7.58 3.95
C ILE A 85 0.86 6.59 3.00
N PRO A 86 -0.35 6.11 3.34
CA PRO A 86 -1.04 5.15 2.50
C PRO A 86 -1.75 5.82 1.32
N PHE A 87 -1.79 5.13 0.19
CA PHE A 87 -2.64 5.50 -0.92
C PHE A 87 -3.20 4.23 -1.57
N ASN A 88 -4.40 4.32 -2.13
CA ASN A 88 -4.99 3.14 -2.75
C ASN A 88 -5.91 3.47 -3.91
N THR A 89 -6.21 2.42 -4.67
CA THR A 89 -7.26 2.44 -5.69
C THR A 89 -8.35 1.47 -5.29
N SER A 90 -9.58 1.78 -5.68
CA SER A 90 -10.73 0.91 -5.43
C SER A 90 -11.74 1.02 -6.56
N ALA A 91 -12.58 0.00 -6.73
CA ALA A 91 -13.77 0.13 -7.56
C ALA A 91 -14.80 1.00 -6.85
N SER A 92 -14.89 0.85 -5.54
CA SER A 92 -15.69 1.65 -4.62
C SER A 92 -15.20 1.37 -3.19
N GLY A 93 -15.62 2.15 -2.22
CA GLY A 93 -15.31 1.90 -0.82
C GLY A 93 -13.96 2.42 -0.33
N GLY A 94 -13.12 2.96 -1.19
CA GLY A 94 -11.86 3.61 -0.80
C GLY A 94 -10.91 2.69 -0.03
N PHE A 95 -10.49 3.12 1.16
CA PHE A 95 -9.59 2.32 2.01
C PHE A 95 -10.24 1.12 2.69
N GLY A 96 -11.58 1.09 2.74
CA GLY A 96 -12.27 0.06 3.53
C GLY A 96 -11.80 0.10 4.98
N ARG A 97 -11.37 -1.07 5.50
CA ARG A 97 -10.82 -1.19 6.86
C ARG A 97 -9.29 -1.21 6.91
N SER A 98 -8.63 -0.97 5.76
CA SER A 98 -7.19 -1.17 5.65
C SER A 98 -6.34 -0.22 6.51
N LEU A 99 -6.80 1.01 6.75
CA LEU A 99 -6.01 1.97 7.51
C LEU A 99 -5.68 1.49 8.93
N THR A 100 -6.63 0.83 9.60
CA THR A 100 -6.39 0.25 10.92
C THR A 100 -5.32 -0.84 10.87
N GLY A 101 -5.45 -1.76 9.92
CA GLY A 101 -4.46 -2.83 9.74
C GLY A 101 -3.08 -2.33 9.36
N VAL A 102 -3.01 -1.32 8.50
CA VAL A 102 -1.74 -0.69 8.12
C VAL A 102 -1.05 -0.08 9.33
N ALA A 103 -1.79 0.66 10.15
CA ALA A 103 -1.24 1.28 11.35
C ALA A 103 -0.73 0.23 12.35
N GLU A 104 -1.46 -0.86 12.53
CA GLU A 104 -1.07 -1.95 13.42
C GLU A 104 0.18 -2.69 12.92
N SER A 105 0.23 -2.96 11.62
CA SER A 105 1.36 -3.71 11.01
C SER A 105 2.64 -2.89 10.92
N ALA A 106 2.54 -1.58 10.79
CA ALA A 106 3.67 -0.66 10.75
C ALA A 106 3.84 0.04 12.11
N ALA A 107 3.84 -0.72 13.18
CA ALA A 107 3.92 -0.18 14.55
C ALA A 107 5.12 0.77 14.71
N GLY A 108 4.89 1.90 15.35
CA GLY A 108 5.92 2.93 15.58
C GLY A 108 6.02 3.99 14.49
N ALA A 109 5.34 3.81 13.36
CA ALA A 109 5.31 4.82 12.30
C ALA A 109 4.31 5.94 12.65
N GLU A 110 4.61 7.15 12.19
CA GLU A 110 3.62 8.23 12.13
C GLU A 110 2.83 8.07 10.82
N ILE A 111 1.51 7.91 10.94
CA ILE A 111 0.64 7.72 9.78
C ILE A 111 0.02 9.08 9.40
N LEU A 112 0.30 9.55 8.19
CA LEU A 112 -0.30 10.78 7.66
C LEU A 112 -1.54 10.46 6.84
N ASP A 113 -2.30 11.51 6.50
CA ASP A 113 -3.52 11.38 5.72
C ASP A 113 -3.24 10.73 4.36
N GLY A 114 -3.99 9.69 4.05
CA GLY A 114 -3.85 8.94 2.81
C GLY A 114 -4.63 9.54 1.64
N PHE A 115 -4.41 8.96 0.48
CA PHE A 115 -5.11 9.33 -0.75
C PHE A 115 -5.78 8.10 -1.34
N THR A 116 -7.06 8.23 -1.68
CA THR A 116 -7.82 7.16 -2.32
C THR A 116 -8.49 7.69 -3.59
N VAL A 117 -8.54 6.87 -4.61
CA VAL A 117 -9.17 7.21 -5.89
C VAL A 117 -9.77 5.94 -6.49
N THR A 118 -10.88 6.10 -7.23
CA THR A 118 -11.43 4.97 -7.98
C THR A 118 -10.53 4.63 -9.17
N GLY A 119 -10.46 3.34 -9.54
CA GLY A 119 -9.56 2.89 -10.60
C GLY A 119 -9.79 3.57 -11.94
N ASP A 120 -11.03 3.91 -12.26
CA ASP A 120 -11.39 4.61 -13.51
C ASP A 120 -11.05 6.11 -13.49
N SER A 121 -10.69 6.67 -12.35
CA SER A 121 -10.28 8.07 -12.20
C SER A 121 -8.78 8.25 -12.01
N VAL A 122 -7.99 7.18 -12.01
CA VAL A 122 -6.53 7.24 -11.77
C VAL A 122 -5.83 8.13 -12.78
N GLU A 123 -6.16 8.00 -14.07
CA GLU A 123 -5.48 8.75 -15.13
C GLU A 123 -5.65 10.25 -15.00
N SER A 124 -6.76 10.71 -14.42
CA SER A 124 -7.07 12.13 -14.22
C SER A 124 -6.70 12.64 -12.83
N ALA A 125 -6.08 11.85 -11.99
CA ALA A 125 -5.83 12.17 -10.59
C ALA A 125 -4.57 13.04 -10.36
N GLY A 126 -3.81 13.37 -11.40
CA GLY A 126 -2.52 14.04 -11.25
C GLY A 126 -2.55 15.31 -10.41
N SER A 127 -3.50 16.23 -10.69
CA SER A 127 -3.62 17.48 -9.92
C SER A 127 -4.05 17.23 -8.48
N ASP A 128 -4.90 16.25 -8.22
CA ASP A 128 -5.35 15.90 -6.88
C ASP A 128 -4.20 15.29 -6.07
N VAL A 129 -3.38 14.45 -6.70
CA VAL A 129 -2.18 13.88 -6.09
C VAL A 129 -1.19 14.98 -5.72
N SER A 130 -0.92 15.91 -6.64
CA SER A 130 -0.02 17.05 -6.36
C SER A 130 -0.52 17.89 -5.19
N ALA A 131 -1.80 18.19 -5.15
CA ALA A 131 -2.41 18.96 -4.07
C ALA A 131 -2.32 18.21 -2.73
N TRP A 132 -2.59 16.91 -2.74
CA TRP A 132 -2.49 16.07 -1.55
C TRP A 132 -1.05 16.05 -1.00
N ILE A 133 -0.06 15.81 -1.86
CA ILE A 133 1.34 15.79 -1.43
C ILE A 133 1.75 17.14 -0.85
N SER A 134 1.32 18.24 -1.48
CA SER A 134 1.61 19.59 -0.96
C SER A 134 1.02 19.82 0.43
N ARG A 135 -0.15 19.26 0.72
CA ARG A 135 -0.78 19.38 2.05
C ARG A 135 -0.07 18.57 3.13
N LEU A 136 0.69 17.53 2.75
CA LEU A 136 1.39 16.70 3.73
C LEU A 136 2.55 17.42 4.43
N GLY A 137 3.09 18.48 3.83
CA GLY A 137 4.16 19.26 4.45
C GLY A 137 5.52 18.56 4.51
N LEU A 138 5.78 17.68 3.58
CA LEU A 138 7.01 16.92 3.53
C LEU A 138 8.21 17.77 3.08
#